data_f8bc9517a8ad1b605df84573a3d8227f
#
_entry.id   f8bc9517a8ad1b605df84573a3d8227f
#
_cell.length_a   1.000
_cell.length_b   1.000
_cell.length_c   1.000
_cell.angle_alpha   90.00
_cell.angle_beta   90.00
_cell.angle_gamma   90.00
#
_symmetry.space_group_name_H-M   'P 1'
#
loop_
_entity.id
_entity.type
_entity.pdbx_description
1 polymer ?
#
loop_
_entity_poly.entity_id
_entity_poly.type
_entity_poly.pdbx_seq_one_letter_code
_entity_poly.pdbx_strand_id
1 'polypeptide(L)'
;MKTLNLKSKIKTGLLATTAAIASVAGAVNEVNAQEIKNVVLVHGAFADGSGYKALYQVLTKKGYQVTIVQNPLSSLEDDVRATQLALDKQDGPTILAGHSWGGTVITEAGNHPKVAALVYIAALQPDNGETSIQWLQTAPPAPENGVLPPDEKGIAYYDKAKFHQGFAADISKEDADFMFASQGAFYAKGFTTPITHAAWRDKPAYGVIATEDKSITPEIQHAMYKRSNTKITEVKGSHVIFLSQPEKVANVIIEAAKKGVQKK
;
A
#
# COMPACT_ATOMS: atom_id res chain seq x y z
N MET A 1 -85.24 39.11 -52.20
CA MET A 1 -85.84 37.81 -52.53
C MET A 1 -85.00 36.73 -51.80
N LYS A 2 -85.76 35.91 -51.08
CA LYS A 2 -85.37 34.64 -50.42
C LYS A 2 -84.16 34.57 -49.53
N THR A 3 -84.48 34.63 -48.29
CA THR A 3 -83.83 34.12 -47.11
C THR A 3 -83.59 32.61 -47.14
N LEU A 4 -82.47 32.14 -46.73
CA LEU A 4 -82.30 30.76 -46.20
C LEU A 4 -81.47 30.74 -44.98
N ASN A 5 -82.09 30.34 -43.94
CA ASN A 5 -81.60 30.16 -42.59
C ASN A 5 -80.99 28.74 -42.47
N LEU A 6 -79.79 28.60 -42.02
CA LEU A 6 -79.29 27.26 -41.63
C LEU A 6 -78.51 27.33 -40.33
N LYS A 7 -79.21 26.90 -39.29
CA LYS A 7 -78.62 26.64 -37.97
C LYS A 7 -77.80 25.37 -38.03
N SER A 8 -76.50 25.42 -37.81
CA SER A 8 -75.69 24.27 -37.60
C SER A 8 -75.19 24.24 -36.12
N LYS A 9 -75.52 23.14 -35.51
CA LYS A 9 -75.22 22.84 -34.11
C LYS A 9 -73.70 22.59 -33.92
N ILE A 10 -73.07 23.36 -33.06
CA ILE A 10 -71.72 23.10 -32.62
C ILE A 10 -71.77 22.04 -31.52
N LYS A 11 -71.24 20.84 -31.79
CA LYS A 11 -70.98 19.82 -30.80
C LYS A 11 -69.59 20.12 -30.22
N THR A 12 -69.52 20.47 -28.95
CA THR A 12 -68.31 20.59 -28.14
C THR A 12 -67.77 19.20 -27.93
N GLY A 13 -66.71 18.86 -28.63
CA GLY A 13 -65.89 17.68 -28.34
C GLY A 13 -64.71 18.08 -27.43
N LEU A 14 -64.78 17.67 -26.19
CA LEU A 14 -63.70 17.82 -25.20
C LEU A 14 -62.65 16.79 -25.54
N LEU A 15 -61.54 17.19 -26.18
CA LEU A 15 -60.33 16.35 -26.30
C LEU A 15 -59.54 16.42 -25.01
N ALA A 16 -59.58 15.36 -24.24
CA ALA A 16 -58.67 15.14 -23.12
C ALA A 16 -57.31 14.72 -23.69
N THR A 17 -56.35 15.62 -23.72
CA THR A 17 -54.94 15.33 -23.99
C THR A 17 -54.31 14.78 -22.72
N THR A 18 -54.23 13.47 -22.61
CA THR A 18 -53.38 12.79 -21.63
C THR A 18 -51.90 13.00 -22.01
N ALA A 19 -51.24 13.93 -21.34
CA ALA A 19 -49.79 14.05 -21.42
C ALA A 19 -49.17 12.82 -20.75
N ALA A 20 -48.63 11.91 -21.54
CA ALA A 20 -47.78 10.83 -21.07
C ALA A 20 -46.43 11.45 -20.65
N ILE A 21 -46.23 11.62 -19.34
CA ILE A 21 -44.91 11.92 -18.76
C ILE A 21 -44.08 10.63 -18.88
N ALA A 22 -43.28 10.54 -19.93
CA ALA A 22 -42.22 9.53 -20.02
C ALA A 22 -41.16 9.88 -18.97
N SER A 23 -41.22 9.21 -17.82
CA SER A 23 -40.13 9.18 -16.86
C SER A 23 -38.94 8.51 -17.54
N VAL A 24 -38.00 9.31 -18.04
CA VAL A 24 -36.66 8.86 -18.37
C VAL A 24 -35.99 8.56 -17.04
N ALA A 25 -36.15 7.34 -16.56
CA ALA A 25 -35.28 6.78 -15.54
C ALA A 25 -33.91 6.73 -16.19
N GLY A 26 -33.09 7.76 -15.95
CA GLY A 26 -31.68 7.73 -16.27
C GLY A 26 -31.09 6.52 -15.60
N ALA A 27 -30.73 5.51 -16.37
CA ALA A 27 -29.84 4.46 -15.90
C ALA A 27 -28.55 5.17 -15.49
N VAL A 28 -28.38 5.41 -14.19
CA VAL A 28 -27.08 5.73 -13.62
C VAL A 28 -26.27 4.48 -13.88
N ASN A 29 -25.51 4.48 -14.97
CA ASN A 29 -24.43 3.52 -15.13
C ASN A 29 -23.53 3.74 -13.92
N GLU A 30 -23.67 2.91 -12.88
CA GLU A 30 -22.62 2.71 -11.93
C GLU A 30 -21.41 2.33 -12.76
N VAL A 31 -20.52 3.28 -12.96
CA VAL A 31 -19.19 3.01 -13.50
C VAL A 31 -18.58 2.06 -12.47
N ASN A 32 -18.67 0.77 -12.77
CA ASN A 32 -18.01 -0.27 -11.99
C ASN A 32 -16.52 0.07 -12.02
N ALA A 33 -16.07 0.77 -10.99
CA ALA A 33 -14.69 1.16 -10.86
C ALA A 33 -13.87 -0.13 -10.89
N GLN A 34 -13.13 -0.33 -11.98
CA GLN A 34 -12.40 -1.58 -12.23
C GLN A 34 -11.37 -1.77 -11.12
N GLU A 35 -11.42 -2.92 -10.44
CA GLU A 35 -10.47 -3.29 -9.40
C GLU A 35 -9.04 -3.20 -9.91
N ILE A 36 -8.17 -2.55 -9.14
CA ILE A 36 -6.74 -2.44 -9.48
C ILE A 36 -6.12 -3.84 -9.40
N LYS A 37 -5.43 -4.26 -10.46
CA LYS A 37 -4.83 -5.60 -10.53
C LYS A 37 -3.32 -5.61 -10.37
N ASN A 38 -2.66 -4.47 -10.52
CA ASN A 38 -1.21 -4.36 -10.38
C ASN A 38 -0.81 -4.12 -8.92
N VAL A 39 0.15 -4.91 -8.45
CA VAL A 39 0.77 -4.79 -7.12
C VAL A 39 2.28 -4.75 -7.28
N VAL A 40 2.92 -3.73 -6.70
CA VAL A 40 4.38 -3.64 -6.61
C VAL A 40 4.78 -3.79 -5.15
N LEU A 41 5.65 -4.76 -4.84
CA LEU A 41 6.13 -5.07 -3.50
C LEU A 41 7.57 -4.61 -3.33
N VAL A 42 7.86 -3.86 -2.26
CA VAL A 42 9.15 -3.26 -1.95
C VAL A 42 9.65 -3.79 -0.61
N HIS A 43 10.78 -4.52 -0.62
CA HIS A 43 11.34 -5.12 0.59
C HIS A 43 12.09 -4.11 1.48
N GLY A 44 12.30 -4.49 2.73
CA GLY A 44 13.01 -3.71 3.73
C GLY A 44 14.53 -3.90 3.71
N ALA A 45 15.21 -3.27 4.67
CA ALA A 45 16.59 -3.55 5.02
C ALA A 45 16.72 -4.97 5.61
N PHE A 46 17.89 -5.55 5.55
CA PHE A 46 18.20 -6.89 6.10
C PHE A 46 17.36 -8.02 5.48
N ALA A 47 16.84 -7.79 4.28
CA ALA A 47 16.00 -8.71 3.51
C ALA A 47 16.24 -8.50 2.02
N ASP A 48 15.62 -9.35 1.21
CA ASP A 48 15.52 -9.20 -0.23
C ASP A 48 14.11 -9.54 -0.73
N GLY A 49 13.91 -9.49 -2.04
CA GLY A 49 12.60 -9.79 -2.63
C GLY A 49 12.16 -11.23 -2.52
N SER A 50 13.05 -12.19 -2.23
CA SER A 50 12.71 -13.61 -2.15
C SER A 50 11.73 -13.94 -1.01
N GLY A 51 11.77 -13.14 0.07
CA GLY A 51 10.85 -13.27 1.20
C GLY A 51 9.38 -13.09 0.81
N TYR A 52 9.08 -12.43 -0.30
CA TYR A 52 7.70 -12.24 -0.74
C TYR A 52 7.06 -13.47 -1.44
N LYS A 53 7.77 -14.60 -1.58
CA LYS A 53 7.27 -15.77 -2.31
C LYS A 53 5.86 -16.20 -1.89
N ALA A 54 5.60 -16.34 -0.60
CA ALA A 54 4.29 -16.76 -0.09
C ALA A 54 3.19 -15.73 -0.41
N LEU A 55 3.44 -14.44 -0.17
CA LEU A 55 2.52 -13.36 -0.48
C LEU A 55 2.26 -13.25 -1.99
N TYR A 56 3.31 -13.39 -2.82
CA TYR A 56 3.21 -13.46 -4.28
C TYR A 56 2.25 -14.56 -4.72
N GLN A 57 2.41 -15.79 -4.19
CA GLN A 57 1.55 -16.92 -4.53
C GLN A 57 0.08 -16.67 -4.18
N VAL A 58 -0.18 -16.08 -3.02
CA VAL A 58 -1.55 -15.73 -2.60
C VAL A 58 -2.17 -14.70 -3.53
N LEU A 59 -1.46 -13.62 -3.84
CA LEU A 59 -1.96 -12.54 -4.69
C LEU A 59 -2.17 -13.01 -6.14
N THR A 60 -1.22 -13.75 -6.72
CA THR A 60 -1.34 -14.25 -8.10
C THR A 60 -2.46 -15.25 -8.24
N LYS A 61 -2.67 -16.16 -7.26
CA LYS A 61 -3.83 -17.07 -7.23
C LYS A 61 -5.17 -16.33 -7.21
N LYS A 62 -5.19 -15.10 -6.67
CA LYS A 62 -6.39 -14.22 -6.64
C LYS A 62 -6.48 -13.31 -7.88
N GLY A 63 -5.62 -13.50 -8.89
CA GLY A 63 -5.65 -12.81 -10.18
C GLY A 63 -4.98 -11.43 -10.19
N TYR A 64 -4.07 -11.15 -9.24
CA TYR A 64 -3.24 -9.95 -9.24
C TYR A 64 -1.94 -10.16 -10.02
N GLN A 65 -1.48 -9.12 -10.70
CA GLN A 65 -0.17 -9.04 -11.32
C GLN A 65 0.81 -8.45 -10.31
N VAL A 66 1.80 -9.24 -9.89
CA VAL A 66 2.71 -8.86 -8.81
C VAL A 66 4.12 -8.67 -9.36
N THR A 67 4.69 -7.50 -9.11
CA THR A 67 6.09 -7.18 -9.37
C THR A 67 6.81 -7.01 -8.04
N ILE A 68 7.96 -7.65 -7.88
CA ILE A 68 8.80 -7.54 -6.67
C ILE A 68 10.03 -6.72 -7.03
N VAL A 69 10.22 -5.61 -6.32
CA VAL A 69 11.40 -4.75 -6.48
C VAL A 69 12.58 -5.39 -5.76
N GLN A 70 13.76 -5.33 -6.38
CA GLN A 70 15.03 -5.63 -5.73
C GLN A 70 15.70 -4.29 -5.41
N ASN A 71 15.61 -3.86 -4.15
CA ASN A 71 16.23 -2.63 -3.68
C ASN A 71 17.75 -2.78 -3.65
N PRO A 72 18.51 -1.83 -4.25
CA PRO A 72 19.97 -1.80 -4.11
C PRO A 72 20.46 -1.65 -2.68
N LEU A 73 19.65 -1.05 -1.79
CA LEU A 73 19.97 -0.72 -0.39
C LEU A 73 21.18 0.20 -0.21
N SER A 74 21.62 0.87 -1.29
CA SER A 74 22.75 1.79 -1.32
C SER A 74 22.40 3.20 -0.87
N SER A 75 21.16 3.64 -1.12
CA SER A 75 20.61 4.93 -0.67
C SER A 75 19.08 4.93 -0.80
N LEU A 76 18.40 5.92 -0.20
CA LEU A 76 16.97 6.12 -0.41
C LEU A 76 16.68 6.41 -1.90
N GLU A 77 17.49 7.24 -2.52
CA GLU A 77 17.34 7.66 -3.92
C GLU A 77 17.43 6.47 -4.88
N ASP A 78 18.37 5.55 -4.65
CA ASP A 78 18.55 4.36 -5.49
C ASP A 78 17.39 3.38 -5.32
N ASP A 79 16.90 3.16 -4.11
CA ASP A 79 15.75 2.29 -3.82
C ASP A 79 14.46 2.88 -4.38
N VAL A 80 14.27 4.21 -4.28
CA VAL A 80 13.17 4.94 -4.92
C VAL A 80 13.23 4.78 -6.43
N ARG A 81 14.41 4.96 -7.03
CA ARG A 81 14.61 4.78 -8.48
C ARG A 81 14.28 3.36 -8.93
N ALA A 82 14.75 2.33 -8.21
CA ALA A 82 14.42 0.94 -8.51
C ALA A 82 12.91 0.70 -8.48
N THR A 83 12.23 1.27 -7.48
CA THR A 83 10.76 1.21 -7.35
C THR A 83 10.05 1.93 -8.50
N GLN A 84 10.49 3.13 -8.89
CA GLN A 84 9.94 3.88 -10.02
C GLN A 84 10.07 3.10 -11.34
N LEU A 85 11.23 2.48 -11.59
CA LEU A 85 11.43 1.63 -12.78
C LEU A 85 10.47 0.43 -12.82
N ALA A 86 10.11 -0.13 -11.66
CA ALA A 86 9.10 -1.19 -11.58
C ALA A 86 7.69 -0.64 -11.83
N LEU A 87 7.38 0.57 -11.35
CA LEU A 87 6.10 1.25 -11.59
C LEU A 87 5.94 1.67 -13.06
N ASP A 88 7.00 2.10 -13.72
CA ASP A 88 6.99 2.47 -15.15
C ASP A 88 6.53 1.30 -16.04
N LYS A 89 6.88 0.07 -15.66
CA LYS A 89 6.51 -1.16 -16.40
C LYS A 89 5.07 -1.60 -16.19
N GLN A 90 4.34 -1.05 -15.22
CA GLN A 90 2.95 -1.42 -14.98
C GLN A 90 2.06 -0.88 -16.12
N ASP A 91 1.03 -1.63 -16.49
CA ASP A 91 0.08 -1.28 -17.56
C ASP A 91 -1.09 -0.39 -17.08
N GLY A 92 -1.17 -0.08 -15.79
CA GLY A 92 -2.25 0.72 -15.23
C GLY A 92 -2.07 1.09 -13.76
N PRO A 93 -3.16 1.51 -13.10
CA PRO A 93 -3.14 1.83 -11.68
C PRO A 93 -2.58 0.68 -10.84
N THR A 94 -1.82 1.02 -9.81
CA THR A 94 -0.99 0.07 -9.06
C THR A 94 -1.12 0.30 -7.56
N ILE A 95 -1.21 -0.78 -6.79
CA ILE A 95 -1.02 -0.76 -5.35
C ILE A 95 0.47 -0.91 -5.06
N LEU A 96 1.03 0.06 -4.36
CA LEU A 96 2.43 0.05 -3.95
C LEU A 96 2.53 -0.35 -2.48
N ALA A 97 3.14 -1.50 -2.19
CA ALA A 97 3.25 -2.04 -0.84
C ALA A 97 4.72 -2.14 -0.42
N GLY A 98 5.04 -1.64 0.78
CA GLY A 98 6.40 -1.63 1.33
C GLY A 98 6.46 -2.25 2.72
N HIS A 99 7.46 -3.09 2.94
CA HIS A 99 7.78 -3.69 4.24
C HIS A 99 8.92 -2.94 4.91
N SER A 100 8.82 -2.68 6.21
CA SER A 100 9.92 -2.14 7.01
C SER A 100 10.50 -0.84 6.41
N TRP A 101 11.82 -0.80 6.09
CA TRP A 101 12.47 0.27 5.32
C TRP A 101 11.77 0.55 3.98
N GLY A 102 11.23 -0.49 3.34
CA GLY A 102 10.43 -0.32 2.12
C GLY A 102 9.25 0.62 2.29
N GLY A 103 8.76 0.84 3.51
CA GLY A 103 7.76 1.87 3.81
C GLY A 103 8.27 3.29 3.58
N THR A 104 9.52 3.58 3.97
CA THR A 104 10.19 4.86 3.66
C THR A 104 10.33 5.03 2.15
N VAL A 105 10.75 3.97 1.46
CA VAL A 105 10.88 3.98 -0.01
C VAL A 105 9.54 4.28 -0.70
N ILE A 106 8.46 3.60 -0.29
CA ILE A 106 7.14 3.83 -0.91
C ILE A 106 6.53 5.17 -0.51
N THR A 107 6.95 5.75 0.61
CA THR A 107 6.54 7.11 1.00
C THR A 107 7.01 8.13 -0.03
N GLU A 108 8.24 8.00 -0.52
CA GLU A 108 8.80 8.87 -1.56
C GLU A 108 8.37 8.45 -2.99
N ALA A 109 8.54 7.16 -3.34
CA ALA A 109 8.22 6.65 -4.67
C ALA A 109 6.70 6.68 -4.99
N GLY A 110 5.86 6.70 -3.97
CA GLY A 110 4.39 6.69 -4.10
C GLY A 110 3.80 7.91 -4.80
N ASN A 111 4.58 8.96 -5.02
CA ASN A 111 4.18 10.12 -5.83
C ASN A 111 4.06 9.80 -7.33
N HIS A 112 4.54 8.64 -7.76
CA HIS A 112 4.42 8.18 -9.13
C HIS A 112 2.95 8.13 -9.60
N PRO A 113 2.62 8.62 -10.83
CA PRO A 113 1.23 8.78 -11.30
C PRO A 113 0.44 7.48 -11.36
N LYS A 114 1.09 6.33 -11.55
CA LYS A 114 0.41 5.02 -11.56
C LYS A 114 0.06 4.50 -10.16
N VAL A 115 0.61 5.06 -9.08
CA VAL A 115 0.27 4.63 -7.73
C VAL A 115 -1.10 5.15 -7.33
N ALA A 116 -2.01 4.24 -7.04
CA ALA A 116 -3.38 4.54 -6.63
C ALA A 116 -3.58 4.49 -5.11
N ALA A 117 -2.85 3.62 -4.41
CA ALA A 117 -2.85 3.52 -2.95
C ALA A 117 -1.54 2.92 -2.43
N LEU A 118 -1.26 3.16 -1.17
CA LEU A 118 -0.08 2.71 -0.44
C LEU A 118 -0.46 1.66 0.61
N VAL A 119 0.37 0.63 0.77
CA VAL A 119 0.21 -0.36 1.84
C VAL A 119 1.53 -0.51 2.61
N TYR A 120 1.50 -0.16 3.87
CA TYR A 120 2.63 -0.24 4.80
C TYR A 120 2.55 -1.55 5.58
N ILE A 121 3.54 -2.41 5.47
CA ILE A 121 3.57 -3.75 6.10
C ILE A 121 4.65 -3.75 7.18
N ALA A 122 4.27 -3.66 8.47
CA ALA A 122 5.22 -3.54 9.56
C ALA A 122 6.31 -2.50 9.25
N ALA A 123 5.93 -1.29 8.81
CA ALA A 123 6.80 -0.41 8.06
C ALA A 123 6.88 1.01 8.61
N LEU A 124 7.98 1.67 8.28
CA LEU A 124 8.20 3.10 8.52
C LEU A 124 7.33 3.94 7.57
N GLN A 125 6.81 5.05 8.09
CA GLN A 125 5.98 6.00 7.34
C GLN A 125 6.35 7.44 7.74
N PRO A 126 7.56 7.92 7.38
CA PRO A 126 7.98 9.28 7.67
C PRO A 126 7.19 10.32 6.87
N ASP A 127 7.19 11.55 7.34
CA ASP A 127 6.59 12.71 6.69
C ASP A 127 7.65 13.57 5.99
N ASN A 128 7.21 14.64 5.30
CA ASN A 128 8.10 15.63 4.68
C ASN A 128 9.11 16.17 5.70
N GLY A 129 10.39 16.11 5.35
CA GLY A 129 11.50 16.52 6.18
C GLY A 129 11.87 15.56 7.31
N GLU A 130 11.11 14.49 7.52
CA GLU A 130 11.43 13.47 8.52
C GLU A 130 12.32 12.37 7.95
N THR A 131 13.05 11.72 8.84
CA THR A 131 13.91 10.58 8.54
C THR A 131 13.43 9.32 9.26
N SER A 132 13.80 8.16 8.75
CA SER A 132 13.49 6.87 9.37
C SER A 132 14.08 6.74 10.77
N ILE A 133 15.31 7.21 10.96
CA ILE A 133 16.02 7.09 12.26
C ILE A 133 15.33 7.90 13.35
N GLN A 134 14.76 9.06 13.04
CA GLN A 134 13.99 9.85 14.00
C GLN A 134 12.84 9.03 14.59
N TRP A 135 12.12 8.27 13.75
CA TRP A 135 11.03 7.40 14.22
C TRP A 135 11.53 6.21 15.03
N LEU A 136 12.60 5.55 14.57
CA LEU A 136 13.19 4.43 15.31
C LEU A 136 13.71 4.83 16.70
N GLN A 137 14.03 6.12 16.91
CA GLN A 137 14.50 6.66 18.18
C GLN A 137 13.39 7.21 19.08
N THR A 138 12.11 7.17 18.65
CA THR A 138 10.98 7.64 19.50
C THR A 138 10.66 6.71 20.66
N ALA A 139 11.10 5.45 20.60
CA ALA A 139 10.99 4.47 21.66
C ALA A 139 12.29 3.69 21.80
N PRO A 140 12.61 3.15 22.99
CA PRO A 140 13.77 2.27 23.14
C PRO A 140 13.58 1.01 22.29
N PRO A 141 14.67 0.49 21.67
CA PRO A 141 14.58 -0.75 20.91
C PRO A 141 14.20 -1.92 21.83
N ALA A 142 13.48 -2.89 21.28
CA ALA A 142 13.20 -4.12 22.00
C ALA A 142 14.51 -4.85 22.35
N PRO A 143 14.59 -5.58 23.49
CA PRO A 143 15.81 -6.29 23.88
C PRO A 143 16.32 -7.30 22.84
N GLU A 144 15.39 -7.88 22.09
CA GLU A 144 15.65 -8.83 21.01
C GLU A 144 16.13 -8.16 19.72
N ASN A 145 15.97 -6.83 19.56
CA ASN A 145 16.43 -6.12 18.38
C ASN A 145 17.94 -6.31 18.19
N GLY A 146 18.32 -6.67 16.97
CA GLY A 146 19.71 -7.03 16.64
C GLY A 146 20.36 -6.12 15.60
N VAL A 147 19.80 -4.95 15.31
CA VAL A 147 20.45 -4.00 14.39
C VAL A 147 21.74 -3.50 15.02
N LEU A 148 22.86 -3.75 14.33
CA LEU A 148 24.18 -3.33 14.75
C LEU A 148 24.49 -1.90 14.27
N PRO A 149 25.35 -1.15 14.97
CA PRO A 149 25.88 0.10 14.46
C PRO A 149 26.55 -0.11 13.09
N PRO A 150 26.50 0.88 12.19
CA PRO A 150 27.18 0.80 10.90
C PRO A 150 28.69 0.59 11.05
N ASP A 151 29.26 -0.20 10.16
CA ASP A 151 30.71 -0.39 10.04
C ASP A 151 31.42 0.86 9.48
N GLU A 152 32.73 0.78 9.30
CA GLU A 152 33.57 1.86 8.75
C GLU A 152 33.18 2.27 7.32
N LYS A 153 32.47 1.41 6.60
CA LYS A 153 31.93 1.68 5.24
C LYS A 153 30.51 2.25 5.28
N GLY A 154 29.93 2.41 6.48
CA GLY A 154 28.57 2.89 6.67
C GLY A 154 27.50 1.82 6.43
N ILE A 155 27.87 0.53 6.44
CA ILE A 155 26.94 -0.57 6.21
C ILE A 155 26.42 -1.08 7.57
N ALA A 156 25.11 -1.10 7.73
CA ALA A 156 24.45 -1.69 8.88
C ALA A 156 24.14 -3.18 8.61
N TYR A 157 24.31 -3.98 9.64
CA TYR A 157 24.03 -5.41 9.64
C TYR A 157 23.07 -5.75 10.76
N TYR A 158 22.47 -6.93 10.67
CA TYR A 158 21.74 -7.52 11.77
C TYR A 158 22.60 -8.58 12.49
N ASP A 159 22.59 -8.60 13.82
CA ASP A 159 23.25 -9.64 14.61
C ASP A 159 22.62 -11.00 14.30
N LYS A 160 23.45 -11.95 13.82
CA LYS A 160 23.00 -13.29 13.45
C LYS A 160 22.33 -14.04 14.60
N ALA A 161 22.85 -13.88 15.81
CA ALA A 161 22.31 -14.55 16.99
C ALA A 161 20.92 -14.03 17.38
N LYS A 162 20.62 -12.77 17.05
CA LYS A 162 19.35 -12.11 17.34
C LYS A 162 18.35 -12.13 16.18
N PHE A 163 18.79 -12.48 14.95
CA PHE A 163 17.96 -12.34 13.75
C PHE A 163 16.63 -13.09 13.86
N HIS A 164 16.66 -14.35 14.28
CA HIS A 164 15.43 -15.14 14.41
C HIS A 164 14.49 -14.50 15.44
N GLN A 165 14.95 -14.22 16.67
CA GLN A 165 14.08 -13.70 17.72
C GLN A 165 13.65 -12.23 17.52
N GLY A 166 14.53 -11.40 16.96
CA GLY A 166 14.29 -9.96 16.83
C GLY A 166 13.68 -9.54 15.52
N PHE A 167 13.80 -10.37 14.47
CA PHE A 167 13.32 -10.03 13.13
C PHE A 167 12.26 -11.02 12.61
N ALA A 168 12.45 -12.33 12.81
CA ALA A 168 11.74 -13.39 12.14
C ALA A 168 11.19 -14.47 13.11
N ALA A 169 10.69 -14.06 14.28
CA ALA A 169 10.39 -14.97 15.39
C ALA A 169 9.24 -15.96 15.12
N ASP A 170 8.39 -15.70 14.16
CA ASP A 170 7.19 -16.49 13.85
C ASP A 170 7.30 -17.34 12.56
N ILE A 171 8.53 -17.49 12.03
CA ILE A 171 8.85 -18.46 10.99
C ILE A 171 9.85 -19.51 11.51
N SER A 172 10.09 -20.55 10.71
CA SER A 172 11.06 -21.57 11.11
C SER A 172 12.48 -21.00 11.23
N LYS A 173 13.30 -21.62 12.08
CA LYS A 173 14.72 -21.21 12.18
C LYS A 173 15.46 -21.36 10.86
N GLU A 174 15.12 -22.41 10.07
CA GLU A 174 15.70 -22.67 8.76
C GLU A 174 15.39 -21.53 7.77
N ASP A 175 14.14 -21.09 7.72
CA ASP A 175 13.71 -19.97 6.87
C ASP A 175 14.35 -18.66 7.34
N ALA A 176 14.47 -18.44 8.65
CA ALA A 176 15.12 -17.27 9.21
C ALA A 176 16.65 -17.27 8.90
N ASP A 177 17.33 -18.42 8.99
CA ASP A 177 18.73 -18.57 8.62
C ASP A 177 18.95 -18.32 7.11
N PHE A 178 18.06 -18.80 6.27
CA PHE A 178 18.08 -18.52 4.82
C PHE A 178 17.88 -17.02 4.55
N MET A 179 16.88 -16.39 5.20
CA MET A 179 16.61 -14.95 5.06
C MET A 179 17.80 -14.10 5.53
N PHE A 180 18.45 -14.52 6.63
CA PHE A 180 19.67 -13.86 7.11
C PHE A 180 20.80 -13.97 6.07
N ALA A 181 20.97 -15.13 5.43
CA ALA A 181 22.03 -15.34 4.45
C ALA A 181 21.81 -14.61 3.13
N SER A 182 20.56 -14.32 2.78
CA SER A 182 20.17 -13.65 1.52
C SER A 182 20.09 -12.13 1.62
N GLN A 183 20.26 -11.54 2.83
CA GLN A 183 20.17 -10.09 3.00
C GLN A 183 21.23 -9.32 2.20
N GLY A 184 20.81 -8.20 1.59
CA GLY A 184 21.71 -7.25 0.95
C GLY A 184 22.42 -6.35 1.97
N ALA A 185 23.55 -5.76 1.56
CA ALA A 185 24.25 -4.75 2.36
C ALA A 185 23.43 -3.46 2.43
N PHE A 186 22.97 -3.08 3.61
CA PHE A 186 22.18 -1.87 3.80
C PHE A 186 23.06 -0.69 4.24
N TYR A 187 23.13 0.34 3.42
CA TYR A 187 23.82 1.58 3.77
C TYR A 187 22.98 2.43 4.71
N ALA A 188 23.44 2.58 5.96
CA ALA A 188 22.73 3.26 7.04
C ALA A 188 22.38 4.73 6.75
N LYS A 189 23.06 5.35 5.79
CA LYS A 189 22.73 6.68 5.27
C LYS A 189 21.26 6.77 4.86
N GLY A 190 20.66 5.69 4.35
CA GLY A 190 19.25 5.65 4.01
C GLY A 190 18.36 6.06 5.21
N PHE A 191 18.65 5.56 6.41
CA PHE A 191 17.86 5.90 7.60
C PHE A 191 17.91 7.37 8.00
N THR A 192 18.92 8.11 7.59
CA THR A 192 19.12 9.53 7.91
C THR A 192 18.76 10.47 6.76
N THR A 193 18.39 9.95 5.60
CA THR A 193 17.93 10.75 4.45
C THR A 193 16.47 11.15 4.68
N PRO A 194 16.16 12.46 4.65
CA PRO A 194 14.79 12.93 4.87
C PRO A 194 13.90 12.68 3.64
N ILE A 195 12.61 12.47 3.89
CA ILE A 195 11.57 12.43 2.85
C ILE A 195 11.37 13.83 2.28
N THR A 196 11.24 13.95 0.97
CA THR A 196 10.97 15.21 0.29
C THR A 196 9.48 15.44 0.07
N HIS A 197 8.75 14.40 -0.31
CA HIS A 197 7.30 14.47 -0.53
C HIS A 197 6.63 13.16 -0.10
N ALA A 198 5.94 13.20 1.03
CA ALA A 198 5.27 12.04 1.60
C ALA A 198 3.96 11.73 0.85
N ALA A 199 3.98 10.71 -0.01
CA ALA A 199 2.86 10.35 -0.88
C ALA A 199 1.57 9.99 -0.13
N TRP A 200 1.64 9.56 1.12
CA TRP A 200 0.45 9.26 1.94
C TRP A 200 -0.38 10.51 2.29
N ARG A 201 0.15 11.71 2.06
CA ARG A 201 -0.62 12.96 2.19
C ARG A 201 -1.68 13.12 1.10
N ASP A 202 -1.41 12.55 -0.08
CA ASP A 202 -2.23 12.72 -1.27
C ASP A 202 -2.91 11.43 -1.72
N LYS A 203 -2.50 10.29 -1.16
CA LYS A 203 -2.99 8.96 -1.55
C LYS A 203 -3.56 8.18 -0.37
N PRO A 204 -4.58 7.34 -0.61
CA PRO A 204 -5.07 6.42 0.40
C PRO A 204 -3.95 5.53 0.92
N ALA A 205 -3.83 5.40 2.24
CA ALA A 205 -2.84 4.59 2.90
C ALA A 205 -3.49 3.53 3.80
N TYR A 206 -2.92 2.33 3.75
CA TYR A 206 -3.31 1.17 4.55
C TYR A 206 -2.07 0.67 5.30
N GLY A 207 -2.26 0.19 6.52
CA GLY A 207 -1.18 -0.30 7.37
C GLY A 207 -1.48 -1.66 7.97
N VAL A 208 -0.52 -2.57 7.87
CA VAL A 208 -0.51 -3.82 8.64
C VAL A 208 0.47 -3.64 9.77
N ILE A 209 -0.03 -3.65 11.01
CA ILE A 209 0.79 -3.63 12.22
C ILE A 209 1.03 -5.07 12.67
N ALA A 210 2.28 -5.48 12.76
CA ALA A 210 2.66 -6.76 13.34
C ALA A 210 2.76 -6.61 14.87
N THR A 211 1.83 -7.24 15.61
CA THR A 211 1.68 -6.96 17.06
C THR A 211 2.80 -7.52 17.95
N GLU A 212 3.66 -8.36 17.39
CA GLU A 212 4.82 -8.95 18.09
C GLU A 212 6.15 -8.49 17.45
N ASP A 213 6.14 -7.39 16.68
CA ASP A 213 7.31 -6.82 16.02
C ASP A 213 8.35 -6.30 17.04
N LYS A 214 9.59 -6.78 16.93
CA LYS A 214 10.74 -6.39 17.77
C LYS A 214 11.73 -5.49 17.03
N SER A 215 11.54 -5.27 15.73
CA SER A 215 12.38 -4.41 14.91
C SER A 215 11.83 -2.99 14.81
N ILE A 216 10.55 -2.84 14.42
CA ILE A 216 9.79 -1.58 14.53
C ILE A 216 8.63 -1.86 15.46
N THR A 217 8.73 -1.44 16.72
CA THR A 217 7.73 -1.81 17.71
C THR A 217 6.32 -1.37 17.30
N PRO A 218 5.26 -2.10 17.70
CA PRO A 218 3.87 -1.73 17.38
C PRO A 218 3.53 -0.30 17.79
N GLU A 219 4.12 0.19 18.88
CA GLU A 219 3.93 1.56 19.35
C GLU A 219 4.37 2.60 18.31
N ILE A 220 5.57 2.41 17.71
CA ILE A 220 6.09 3.28 16.66
C ILE A 220 5.18 3.22 15.41
N GLN A 221 4.78 2.01 15.00
CA GLN A 221 3.89 1.81 13.86
C GLN A 221 2.53 2.51 14.08
N HIS A 222 1.92 2.35 15.26
CA HIS A 222 0.66 3.01 15.62
C HIS A 222 0.80 4.54 15.59
N ALA A 223 1.88 5.10 16.14
CA ALA A 223 2.08 6.54 16.18
C ALA A 223 2.14 7.14 14.76
N MET A 224 2.90 6.51 13.84
CA MET A 224 3.00 6.94 12.44
C MET A 224 1.67 6.83 11.71
N TYR A 225 1.00 5.68 11.82
CA TYR A 225 -0.22 5.39 11.04
C TYR A 225 -1.43 6.19 11.55
N LYS A 226 -1.51 6.45 12.85
CA LYS A 226 -2.57 7.28 13.42
C LYS A 226 -2.49 8.73 12.94
N ARG A 227 -1.29 9.34 12.91
CA ARG A 227 -1.15 10.74 12.47
C ARG A 227 -1.45 10.93 10.98
N SER A 228 -1.16 9.92 10.15
CA SER A 228 -1.40 9.94 8.71
C SER A 228 -2.81 9.52 8.31
N ASN A 229 -3.67 9.19 9.30
CA ASN A 229 -5.00 8.62 9.06
C ASN A 229 -4.95 7.35 8.18
N THR A 230 -3.87 6.59 8.27
CA THR A 230 -3.70 5.30 7.60
C THR A 230 -4.71 4.30 8.15
N LYS A 231 -5.40 3.54 7.29
CA LYS A 231 -6.31 2.49 7.71
C LYS A 231 -5.54 1.31 8.29
N ILE A 232 -5.62 1.09 9.59
CA ILE A 232 -4.86 0.08 10.32
C ILE A 232 -5.57 -1.27 10.33
N THR A 233 -4.80 -2.34 10.15
CA THR A 233 -5.14 -3.73 10.43
C THR A 233 -4.04 -4.34 11.30
N GLU A 234 -4.39 -4.78 12.50
CA GLU A 234 -3.46 -5.47 13.39
C GLU A 234 -3.43 -6.97 13.08
N VAL A 235 -2.23 -7.53 13.02
CA VAL A 235 -2.02 -8.95 12.76
C VAL A 235 -0.99 -9.49 13.75
N LYS A 236 -1.33 -10.57 14.44
CA LYS A 236 -0.40 -11.22 15.34
C LYS A 236 0.72 -11.89 14.56
N GLY A 237 1.97 -11.51 14.86
CA GLY A 237 3.19 -12.04 14.26
C GLY A 237 4.37 -11.10 14.41
N SER A 238 5.54 -11.55 13.97
CA SER A 238 6.81 -10.83 14.02
C SER A 238 6.95 -9.79 12.90
N HIS A 239 8.15 -9.19 12.79
CA HIS A 239 8.45 -8.19 11.77
C HIS A 239 8.23 -8.70 10.33
N VAL A 240 8.42 -10.00 10.08
CA VAL A 240 8.24 -10.61 8.75
C VAL A 240 6.82 -11.16 8.54
N ILE A 241 5.82 -10.45 9.04
CA ILE A 241 4.40 -10.82 9.02
C ILE A 241 3.88 -11.26 7.63
N PHE A 242 4.47 -10.79 6.54
CA PHE A 242 4.12 -11.17 5.18
C PHE A 242 4.54 -12.60 4.82
N LEU A 243 5.48 -13.18 5.57
CA LEU A 243 5.89 -14.59 5.47
C LEU A 243 4.98 -15.51 6.26
N SER A 244 4.74 -15.18 7.55
CA SER A 244 3.98 -16.01 8.49
C SER A 244 2.47 -15.91 8.29
N GLN A 245 1.96 -14.76 7.83
CA GLN A 245 0.54 -14.45 7.66
C GLN A 245 0.21 -13.89 6.27
N PRO A 246 0.68 -14.52 5.17
CA PRO A 246 0.58 -13.95 3.82
C PRO A 246 -0.87 -13.68 3.39
N GLU A 247 -1.84 -14.51 3.79
CA GLU A 247 -3.26 -14.30 3.48
C GLU A 247 -3.82 -13.05 4.15
N LYS A 248 -3.44 -12.76 5.39
CA LYS A 248 -3.91 -11.56 6.11
C LYS A 248 -3.33 -10.29 5.48
N VAL A 249 -2.05 -10.31 5.13
CA VAL A 249 -1.40 -9.20 4.43
C VAL A 249 -2.01 -9.00 3.03
N ALA A 250 -2.21 -10.09 2.28
CA ALA A 250 -2.87 -10.04 0.97
C ALA A 250 -4.26 -9.41 1.04
N ASN A 251 -5.05 -9.71 2.08
CA ASN A 251 -6.39 -9.15 2.23
C ASN A 251 -6.37 -7.62 2.38
N VAL A 252 -5.36 -7.04 3.05
CA VAL A 252 -5.21 -5.58 3.14
C VAL A 252 -4.83 -4.97 1.79
N ILE A 253 -3.93 -5.61 1.03
CA ILE A 253 -3.58 -5.20 -0.34
C ILE A 253 -4.81 -5.26 -1.25
N ILE A 254 -5.60 -6.32 -1.17
CA ILE A 254 -6.84 -6.50 -1.94
C ILE A 254 -7.89 -5.45 -1.55
N GLU A 255 -8.00 -5.13 -0.27
CA GLU A 255 -8.89 -4.06 0.17
C GLU A 255 -8.47 -2.70 -0.44
N ALA A 256 -7.17 -2.39 -0.42
CA ALA A 256 -6.63 -1.19 -1.05
C ALA A 256 -6.93 -1.18 -2.57
N ALA A 257 -6.79 -2.32 -3.25
CA ALA A 257 -7.07 -2.47 -4.67
C ALA A 257 -8.53 -2.22 -5.04
N LYS A 258 -9.46 -2.65 -4.19
CA LYS A 258 -10.90 -2.44 -4.41
C LYS A 258 -11.36 -1.00 -4.15
N LYS A 259 -10.73 -0.32 -3.20
CA LYS A 259 -11.11 1.04 -2.78
C LYS A 259 -10.29 2.14 -3.46
N GLY A 260 -9.10 1.85 -3.97
CA GLY A 260 -8.23 2.82 -4.65
C GLY A 260 -8.80 3.43 -5.92
N VAL A 261 -9.93 2.91 -6.40
CA VAL A 261 -10.64 3.39 -7.60
C VAL A 261 -11.75 4.39 -7.27
N GLN A 262 -12.16 4.52 -6.01
CA GLN A 262 -13.15 5.53 -5.63
C GLN A 262 -12.47 6.91 -5.67
N LYS A 263 -12.65 7.63 -6.79
CA LYS A 263 -12.31 9.06 -6.88
C LYS A 263 -13.03 9.82 -5.77
N LYS A 264 -12.26 10.64 -5.05
CA LYS A 264 -12.80 11.70 -4.21
C LYS A 264 -13.67 12.66 -5.06
#